data_ec09f6dfaa8a6692a6196bb523bc4487
#
_entry.id   ec09f6dfaa8a6692a6196bb523bc4487
#
_cell.length_a   1.000
_cell.length_b   1.000
_cell.length_c   1.000
_cell.angle_alpha   90.00
_cell.angle_beta   90.00
_cell.angle_gamma   90.00
#
_symmetry.space_group_name_H-M   'P 1'
#
loop_
_entity.id
_entity.type
_entity.pdbx_description
1 polymer ?
#
loop_
_entity_poly.entity_id
_entity_poly.type
_entity_poly.pdbx_seq_one_letter_code
_entity_poly.pdbx_strand_id
1 'polypeptide(L)' 'FDLDENFCRPFLDYLSPTDASKLIAKVTSFSKQEVYKFLLGISK' A
#
# COMPACT_ATOMS: atom_id res chain seq x y z
N PHE A 1 12.46 7.11 2.32
CA PHE A 1 11.62 5.94 2.56
C PHE A 1 10.93 5.50 1.27
N ASP A 2 11.10 4.27 0.89
CA ASP A 2 10.51 3.73 -0.33
C ASP A 2 9.45 2.69 0.01
N LEU A 3 8.51 2.53 -0.92
CA LEU A 3 7.51 1.48 -0.78
C LEU A 3 8.20 0.12 -0.86
N ASP A 4 7.83 -0.79 0.03
CA ASP A 4 8.45 -2.08 0.16
C ASP A 4 7.37 -3.13 0.28
N GLU A 5 7.51 -4.22 -0.45
CA GLU A 5 6.53 -5.30 -0.40
C GLU A 5 6.38 -5.84 1.03
N ASN A 6 7.49 -6.02 1.74
CA ASN A 6 7.44 -6.53 3.11
C ASN A 6 6.72 -5.57 4.05
N PHE A 7 6.83 -4.27 3.80
CA PHE A 7 6.12 -3.28 4.60
C PHE A 7 4.63 -3.27 4.29
N CYS A 8 4.28 -3.45 3.02
CA CYS A 8 2.89 -3.32 2.58
C CYS A 8 2.06 -4.60 2.78
N ARG A 9 2.69 -5.77 2.78
CA ARG A 9 1.96 -7.04 2.90
C ARG A 9 1.06 -7.13 4.11
N PRO A 10 1.50 -6.78 5.32
CA PRO A 10 0.63 -6.87 6.49
C PRO A 10 -0.64 -6.04 6.35
N PHE A 11 -0.54 -4.91 5.65
CA PHE A 11 -1.73 -4.09 5.42
C PHE A 11 -2.75 -4.81 4.56
N LEU A 12 -2.28 -5.55 3.56
CA LEU A 12 -3.16 -6.29 2.67
C LEU A 12 -3.78 -7.51 3.35
N ASP A 13 -3.16 -8.02 4.41
CA ASP A 13 -3.72 -9.13 5.17
C ASP A 13 -4.99 -8.73 5.92
N TYR A 14 -5.11 -7.46 6.27
CA TYR A 14 -6.24 -6.98 7.06
C TYR A 14 -7.13 -6.00 6.32
N LEU A 15 -6.62 -5.37 5.25
CA LEU A 15 -7.33 -4.32 4.53
C LEU A 15 -7.36 -4.63 3.05
N SER A 16 -8.40 -4.13 2.37
CA SER A 16 -8.43 -4.21 0.91
C SER A 16 -7.34 -3.27 0.35
N PRO A 17 -6.92 -3.46 -0.92
CA PRO A 17 -5.93 -2.56 -1.51
C PRO A 17 -6.33 -1.09 -1.44
N THR A 18 -7.63 -0.79 -1.59
CA THR A 18 -8.10 0.58 -1.51
C THR A 18 -7.88 1.17 -0.12
N ASP A 19 -8.29 0.44 0.91
CA ASP A 19 -8.12 0.91 2.28
C ASP A 19 -6.65 0.95 2.68
N ALA A 20 -5.90 -0.08 2.29
CA ALA A 20 -4.48 -0.13 2.58
C ALA A 20 -3.75 1.05 1.95
N SER A 21 -4.11 1.41 0.72
CA SER A 21 -3.45 2.53 0.04
C SER A 21 -3.70 3.85 0.75
N LYS A 22 -4.90 4.04 1.28
CA LYS A 22 -5.20 5.26 2.03
C LYS A 22 -4.32 5.38 3.27
N LEU A 23 -4.19 4.28 4.00
CA LEU A 23 -3.40 4.29 5.22
C LEU A 23 -1.91 4.44 4.94
N ILE A 24 -1.40 3.67 3.99
CA ILE A 24 0.01 3.72 3.65
C ILE A 24 0.40 5.09 3.10
N ALA A 25 -0.44 5.67 2.25
CA ALA A 25 -0.18 7.00 1.72
C ALA A 25 -0.07 8.04 2.85
N LYS A 26 -0.88 7.86 3.89
CA LYS A 26 -0.89 8.77 5.02
C LYS A 26 0.41 8.70 5.82
N VAL A 27 0.96 7.51 5.98
CA VAL A 27 2.17 7.35 6.81
C VAL A 27 3.46 7.48 6.02
N THR A 28 3.42 7.43 4.71
CA THR A 28 4.63 7.44 3.88
C THR A 28 4.78 8.69 3.03
N SER A 29 3.77 9.52 2.93
CA SER A 29 3.75 10.72 2.09
C SER A 29 3.69 10.42 0.59
N PHE A 30 3.55 9.17 0.19
CA PHE A 30 3.29 8.84 -1.21
C PHE A 30 1.84 9.16 -1.56
N SER A 31 1.53 9.32 -2.85
CA SER A 31 0.16 9.53 -3.27
C SER A 31 -0.62 8.22 -3.19
N LYS A 32 -1.93 8.33 -3.00
CA LYS A 32 -2.78 7.13 -2.97
C LYS A 32 -2.69 6.33 -4.26
N GLN A 33 -2.61 7.03 -5.39
CA GLN A 33 -2.52 6.36 -6.68
C GLN A 33 -1.25 5.54 -6.81
N GLU A 34 -0.13 6.08 -6.38
CA GLU A 34 1.14 5.36 -6.44
C GLU A 34 1.10 4.12 -5.54
N VAL A 35 0.61 4.28 -4.32
CA VAL A 35 0.51 3.18 -3.38
C VAL A 35 -0.47 2.12 -3.90
N TYR A 36 -1.59 2.55 -4.42
CA TYR A 36 -2.60 1.62 -4.93
C TYR A 36 -2.04 0.77 -6.07
N LYS A 37 -1.34 1.39 -7.01
CA LYS A 37 -0.71 0.65 -8.10
C LYS A 37 0.30 -0.36 -7.58
N PHE A 38 1.09 0.04 -6.61
CA PHE A 38 2.09 -0.85 -6.02
C PHE A 38 1.41 -2.04 -5.35
N LEU A 39 0.34 -1.79 -4.60
CA LEU A 39 -0.39 -2.86 -3.91
C LEU A 39 -1.04 -3.83 -4.88
N LEU A 40 -1.57 -3.33 -5.98
CA LEU A 40 -2.16 -4.20 -7.00
C LEU A 40 -1.10 -5.13 -7.58
N GLY A 41 0.12 -4.64 -7.71
CA GLY A 41 1.22 -5.45 -8.23
C GLY A 41 1.61 -6.59 -7.32
N ILE A 42 1.62 -6.37 -6.01
CA ILE A 42 2.03 -7.39 -5.05
C ILE A 42 0.88 -8.26 -4.55
N SER A 43 -0.36 -7.88 -4.82
CA SER A 43 -1.52 -8.63 -4.35
C SER A 43 -1.96 -9.72 -5.32
N LYS A 44 -1.30 -9.86 -6.43
CA LYS A 44 -1.65 -10.87 -7.44
C LYS A 44 -1.33 -12.28 -6.99
#